data_fd59bff69d9ca4ecf97ae6eef967ad69
#
_entry.id   fd59bff69d9ca4ecf97ae6eef967ad69
#
_cell.length_a   1.000
_cell.length_b   1.000
_cell.length_c   1.000
_cell.angle_alpha   90.00
_cell.angle_beta   90.00
_cell.angle_gamma   90.00
#
_symmetry.space_group_name_H-M   'P 1'
#
loop_
_entity.id
_entity.type
_entity.pdbx_description
1 polymer ?
#
loop_
_entity_poly.entity_id
_entity_poly.type
_entity_poly.pdbx_seq_one_letter_code
_entity_poly.pdbx_strand_id
1 'polypeptide(L)'
;MALAVAFASCDDPITRKERSLIDRQYKEGVLTASQSFDFTRWIDVSKGAYRLPSISADEDAKNTYWASASNQGYTMLSSSPTDYPVVPLEENGAAHGAIIRSIKGFYFFGIGTKVIAGALYTGQVDARNLVGKPLESTLFGQPYSSGIPEIVDFTYQYKAGEKVIHGQDKKVELPSEDRAAVSAVFYEVTDDASYLNGVTLQTDARIVAKGYVELEPTTPADTWQTYRLRLTPVDEARYEAVDFTTKKYRLALVFSSSFRGAEYIGAVGSELRLREVKLQDRIKSHH
;
A
#
# COMPACT_ATOMS: atom_id res chain seq x y z
N MET A 1 41.35 19.89 41.42
CA MET A 1 40.23 20.43 40.61
C MET A 1 40.00 19.46 39.47
N ALA A 2 38.99 18.60 39.58
CA ALA A 2 38.63 17.65 38.54
C ALA A 2 37.49 18.28 37.73
N LEU A 3 37.71 18.50 36.43
CA LEU A 3 36.74 19.05 35.50
C LEU A 3 35.79 17.92 35.06
N ALA A 4 34.58 17.92 35.55
CA ALA A 4 33.54 17.02 35.05
C ALA A 4 32.99 17.55 33.72
N VAL A 5 33.35 16.88 32.61
CA VAL A 5 32.75 17.17 31.30
C VAL A 5 31.38 16.48 31.27
N ALA A 6 30.33 17.26 31.38
CA ALA A 6 28.97 16.80 31.14
C ALA A 6 28.74 16.66 29.61
N PHE A 7 28.70 15.41 29.14
CA PHE A 7 28.21 15.13 27.79
C PHE A 7 26.68 15.35 27.78
N ALA A 8 26.24 16.49 27.29
CA ALA A 8 24.84 16.67 26.90
C ALA A 8 24.62 15.87 25.61
N SER A 9 24.02 14.70 25.74
CA SER A 9 23.48 13.92 24.61
C SER A 9 22.33 14.74 24.00
N CYS A 10 22.58 15.39 22.89
CA CYS A 10 21.49 15.92 22.06
C CYS A 10 20.81 14.72 21.39
N ASP A 11 19.78 14.18 22.02
CA ASP A 11 18.91 13.20 21.37
C ASP A 11 18.14 13.89 20.24
N ASP A 12 18.43 13.50 19.01
CA ASP A 12 17.65 13.85 17.82
C ASP A 12 16.17 13.46 18.05
N PRO A 13 15.19 14.32 17.64
CA PRO A 13 13.77 14.02 17.75
C PRO A 13 13.36 12.67 17.10
N ILE A 14 14.07 12.23 16.08
CA ILE A 14 13.88 10.93 15.43
C ILE A 14 14.29 9.79 16.39
N THR A 15 15.48 9.87 16.98
CA THR A 15 15.99 8.90 17.96
C THR A 15 15.10 8.82 19.20
N ARG A 16 14.51 9.93 19.62
CA ARG A 16 13.58 9.99 20.75
C ARG A 16 12.24 9.29 20.44
N LYS A 17 11.72 9.45 19.21
CA LYS A 17 10.54 8.72 18.72
C LYS A 17 10.80 7.21 18.62
N GLU A 18 11.96 6.84 18.08
CA GLU A 18 12.35 5.42 17.97
C GLU A 18 12.51 4.78 19.35
N ARG A 19 13.15 5.45 20.32
CA ARG A 19 13.27 4.96 21.70
C ARG A 19 11.90 4.82 22.38
N SER A 20 10.98 5.78 22.19
CA SER A 20 9.63 5.68 22.75
C SER A 20 8.84 4.52 22.18
N LEU A 21 9.05 4.18 20.89
CA LEU A 21 8.46 3.01 20.25
C LEU A 21 9.06 1.71 20.77
N ILE A 22 10.39 1.68 20.99
CA ILE A 22 11.08 0.54 21.58
C ILE A 22 10.65 0.34 23.04
N ASP A 23 10.60 1.40 23.85
CA ASP A 23 10.15 1.34 25.24
C ASP A 23 8.68 0.87 25.34
N ARG A 24 7.83 1.24 24.38
CA ARG A 24 6.47 0.74 24.27
C ARG A 24 6.43 -0.76 23.95
N GLN A 25 7.27 -1.23 23.03
CA GLN A 25 7.40 -2.67 22.72
C GLN A 25 7.76 -3.51 23.96
N TYR A 26 8.63 -2.98 24.82
CA TYR A 26 9.04 -3.68 26.03
C TYR A 26 8.04 -3.59 27.20
N LYS A 27 7.25 -2.52 27.26
CA LYS A 27 6.30 -2.29 28.37
C LYS A 27 4.90 -2.88 28.16
N GLU A 28 4.47 -3.10 26.92
CA GLU A 28 3.05 -3.26 26.62
C GLU A 28 2.66 -4.45 25.74
N GLY A 29 3.59 -5.31 25.37
CA GLY A 29 3.25 -6.51 24.60
C GLY A 29 4.33 -7.00 23.63
N VAL A 30 4.17 -8.22 23.18
CA VAL A 30 5.09 -8.90 22.26
C VAL A 30 4.63 -8.65 20.84
N LEU A 31 5.58 -8.23 19.96
CA LEU A 31 5.33 -8.25 18.51
C LEU A 31 5.27 -9.70 18.02
N THR A 32 4.19 -10.03 17.37
CA THR A 32 3.93 -11.37 16.84
C THR A 32 3.65 -11.27 15.34
N ALA A 33 4.23 -12.18 14.56
CA ALA A 33 3.86 -12.33 13.16
C ALA A 33 2.38 -12.71 13.05
N SER A 34 1.60 -11.95 12.27
CA SER A 34 0.15 -12.13 12.16
C SER A 34 -0.28 -12.66 10.80
N GLN A 35 0.21 -12.08 9.72
CA GLN A 35 -0.12 -12.46 8.35
C GLN A 35 1.10 -12.38 7.44
N SER A 36 1.12 -13.20 6.39
CA SER A 36 2.08 -13.09 5.29
C SER A 36 1.40 -13.33 3.94
N PHE A 37 1.90 -12.63 2.90
CA PHE A 37 1.43 -12.73 1.53
C PHE A 37 2.62 -12.98 0.63
N ASP A 38 2.62 -14.08 -0.12
CA ASP A 38 3.71 -14.50 -1.02
C ASP A 38 3.38 -14.31 -2.51
N PHE A 39 2.12 -13.95 -2.82
CA PHE A 39 1.62 -13.73 -4.18
C PHE A 39 1.84 -14.92 -5.13
N THR A 40 1.82 -16.13 -4.61
CA THR A 40 1.98 -17.34 -5.42
C THR A 40 0.67 -17.83 -6.04
N ARG A 41 -0.46 -17.40 -5.50
CA ARG A 41 -1.79 -17.73 -6.00
C ARG A 41 -2.44 -16.54 -6.66
N TRP A 42 -3.04 -16.75 -7.85
CA TRP A 42 -3.75 -15.75 -8.62
C TRP A 42 -5.06 -16.31 -9.15
N ILE A 43 -6.07 -15.47 -9.24
CA ILE A 43 -7.38 -15.81 -9.78
C ILE A 43 -7.74 -14.91 -10.95
N ASP A 44 -8.47 -15.45 -11.91
CA ASP A 44 -8.99 -14.72 -13.05
C ASP A 44 -10.19 -13.87 -12.64
N VAL A 45 -10.17 -12.60 -13.04
CA VAL A 45 -11.24 -11.61 -12.81
C VAL A 45 -11.78 -11.13 -14.14
N SER A 46 -13.05 -10.67 -14.15
CA SER A 46 -13.70 -10.15 -15.35
C SER A 46 -13.62 -11.12 -16.54
N LYS A 47 -13.95 -12.40 -16.31
CA LYS A 47 -13.92 -13.46 -17.32
C LYS A 47 -12.51 -13.70 -17.92
N GLY A 48 -11.47 -13.56 -17.11
CA GLY A 48 -10.09 -13.75 -17.52
C GLY A 48 -9.44 -12.52 -18.17
N ALA A 49 -10.09 -11.35 -18.12
CA ALA A 49 -9.49 -10.11 -18.63
C ALA A 49 -8.19 -9.77 -17.90
N TYR A 50 -8.16 -9.93 -16.58
CA TYR A 50 -6.96 -9.76 -15.74
C TYR A 50 -6.97 -10.71 -14.54
N ARG A 51 -5.87 -10.75 -13.81
CA ARG A 51 -5.72 -11.56 -12.61
C ARG A 51 -5.45 -10.70 -11.39
N LEU A 52 -5.87 -11.19 -10.21
CA LEU A 52 -5.52 -10.60 -8.91
C LEU A 52 -4.93 -11.66 -7.98
N PRO A 53 -4.03 -11.27 -7.05
CA PRO A 53 -3.53 -12.19 -6.04
C PRO A 53 -4.67 -12.69 -5.15
N SER A 54 -4.59 -13.93 -4.73
CA SER A 54 -5.51 -14.59 -3.81
C SER A 54 -4.78 -15.10 -2.59
N ILE A 55 -5.41 -15.00 -1.42
CA ILE A 55 -4.86 -15.48 -0.15
C ILE A 55 -5.38 -16.89 0.22
N SER A 56 -6.45 -17.35 -0.42
CA SER A 56 -7.02 -18.66 -0.14
C SER A 56 -7.63 -19.31 -1.40
N ALA A 57 -7.93 -20.63 -1.31
CA ALA A 57 -8.61 -21.35 -2.37
C ALA A 57 -10.11 -21.00 -2.48
N ASP A 58 -10.68 -20.41 -1.43
CA ASP A 58 -12.11 -20.09 -1.34
C ASP A 58 -12.45 -18.72 -1.94
N GLU A 59 -11.43 -17.93 -2.30
CA GLU A 59 -11.64 -16.66 -2.98
C GLU A 59 -12.08 -16.85 -4.44
N ASP A 60 -12.96 -16.00 -4.90
CA ASP A 60 -13.43 -15.93 -6.27
C ASP A 60 -13.30 -14.51 -6.84
N ALA A 61 -13.64 -14.36 -8.12
CA ALA A 61 -13.56 -13.09 -8.84
C ALA A 61 -14.40 -11.93 -8.25
N LYS A 62 -15.33 -12.23 -7.34
CA LYS A 62 -16.21 -11.23 -6.71
C LYS A 62 -15.77 -10.90 -5.29
N ASN A 63 -14.99 -11.75 -4.67
CA ASN A 63 -14.61 -11.64 -3.27
C ASN A 63 -13.12 -11.92 -3.11
N THR A 64 -12.28 -11.00 -3.56
CA THR A 64 -10.83 -11.04 -3.43
C THR A 64 -10.37 -10.22 -2.23
N TYR A 65 -9.33 -10.67 -1.55
CA TYR A 65 -8.65 -9.91 -0.49
C TYR A 65 -7.92 -8.70 -1.07
N TRP A 66 -7.30 -8.89 -2.24
CA TRP A 66 -6.58 -7.87 -2.98
C TRP A 66 -7.42 -7.30 -4.12
N ALA A 67 -7.29 -6.00 -4.37
CA ALA A 67 -7.96 -5.29 -5.45
C ALA A 67 -7.01 -4.36 -6.22
N SER A 68 -7.42 -3.98 -7.43
CA SER A 68 -6.69 -3.03 -8.28
C SER A 68 -7.68 -2.26 -9.14
N ALA A 69 -7.95 -1.01 -8.77
CA ALA A 69 -8.80 -0.12 -9.56
C ALA A 69 -8.18 0.19 -10.94
N SER A 70 -6.84 0.23 -11.02
CA SER A 70 -6.15 0.43 -12.29
C SER A 70 -6.36 -0.74 -13.26
N ASN A 71 -6.39 -1.99 -12.78
CA ASN A 71 -6.75 -3.13 -13.61
C ASN A 71 -8.20 -3.04 -14.06
N GLN A 72 -9.12 -2.77 -13.15
CA GLN A 72 -10.56 -2.65 -13.48
C GLN A 72 -10.81 -1.56 -14.53
N GLY A 73 -10.17 -0.40 -14.38
CA GLY A 73 -10.27 0.69 -15.37
C GLY A 73 -9.64 0.33 -16.72
N TYR A 74 -8.57 -0.42 -16.72
CA TYR A 74 -7.84 -0.82 -17.92
C TYR A 74 -8.61 -1.84 -18.77
N THR A 75 -9.61 -2.55 -18.22
CA THR A 75 -10.48 -3.45 -19.00
C THR A 75 -11.16 -2.77 -20.18
N MET A 76 -11.31 -1.43 -20.13
CA MET A 76 -11.89 -0.64 -21.21
C MET A 76 -10.90 -0.36 -22.34
N LEU A 77 -9.61 -0.56 -22.11
CA LEU A 77 -8.52 -0.22 -23.04
C LEU A 77 -7.82 -1.46 -23.62
N SER A 78 -7.81 -2.58 -22.91
CA SER A 78 -7.12 -3.81 -23.34
C SER A 78 -7.87 -5.05 -22.84
N SER A 79 -7.76 -6.12 -23.62
CA SER A 79 -8.19 -7.48 -23.25
C SER A 79 -7.03 -8.45 -23.04
N SER A 80 -5.78 -8.03 -23.26
CA SER A 80 -4.62 -8.89 -23.07
C SER A 80 -4.23 -8.95 -21.59
N PRO A 81 -4.25 -10.13 -20.94
CA PRO A 81 -3.94 -10.26 -19.50
C PRO A 81 -2.53 -9.77 -19.11
N THR A 82 -1.60 -9.75 -20.05
CA THR A 82 -0.21 -9.33 -19.81
C THR A 82 -0.02 -7.81 -19.80
N ASP A 83 -0.97 -7.03 -20.32
CA ASP A 83 -0.81 -5.59 -20.49
C ASP A 83 -1.30 -4.78 -19.30
N TYR A 84 -1.91 -5.44 -18.31
CA TYR A 84 -2.49 -4.77 -17.15
C TYR A 84 -1.45 -4.14 -16.21
N PRO A 85 -1.83 -3.09 -15.48
CA PRO A 85 -0.97 -2.45 -14.48
C PRO A 85 -0.50 -3.39 -13.36
N VAL A 86 -1.32 -4.37 -12.98
CA VAL A 86 -0.96 -5.36 -11.96
C VAL A 86 -1.08 -6.75 -12.55
N VAL A 87 0.03 -7.48 -12.53
CA VAL A 87 0.14 -8.83 -13.10
C VAL A 87 1.00 -9.72 -12.19
N PRO A 88 0.88 -11.06 -12.26
CA PRO A 88 1.80 -11.94 -11.53
C PRO A 88 3.25 -11.77 -12.01
N LEU A 89 4.18 -11.86 -11.09
CA LEU A 89 5.60 -12.09 -11.39
C LEU A 89 5.77 -13.60 -11.59
N GLU A 90 5.94 -14.03 -12.83
CA GLU A 90 6.07 -15.43 -13.19
C GLU A 90 7.53 -15.81 -13.44
N GLU A 91 7.97 -16.90 -12.82
CA GLU A 91 9.25 -17.56 -13.05
C GLU A 91 8.99 -19.04 -13.33
N ASN A 92 9.50 -19.56 -14.44
CA ASN A 92 9.30 -20.97 -14.85
C ASN A 92 7.82 -21.43 -14.90
N GLY A 93 6.91 -20.50 -15.26
CA GLY A 93 5.47 -20.81 -15.39
C GLY A 93 4.69 -20.81 -14.08
N ALA A 94 5.30 -20.43 -12.97
CA ALA A 94 4.65 -20.27 -11.67
C ALA A 94 4.76 -18.81 -11.19
N ALA A 95 3.73 -18.35 -10.48
CA ALA A 95 3.76 -17.03 -9.86
C ALA A 95 4.60 -17.05 -8.57
N HIS A 96 5.50 -16.08 -8.43
CA HIS A 96 6.39 -15.90 -7.29
C HIS A 96 6.36 -14.48 -6.73
N GLY A 97 5.34 -13.71 -7.08
CA GLY A 97 5.22 -12.33 -6.68
C GLY A 97 4.17 -11.57 -7.48
N ALA A 98 4.19 -10.26 -7.34
CA ALA A 98 3.35 -9.31 -8.08
C ALA A 98 4.21 -8.26 -8.78
N ILE A 99 3.84 -7.88 -9.98
CA ILE A 99 4.36 -6.73 -10.72
C ILE A 99 3.29 -5.65 -10.70
N ILE A 100 3.64 -4.46 -10.24
CA ILE A 100 2.80 -3.28 -10.19
C ILE A 100 3.50 -2.21 -11.01
N ARG A 101 2.91 -1.78 -12.13
CA ARG A 101 3.61 -0.92 -13.10
C ARG A 101 2.77 0.23 -13.60
N SER A 102 3.41 1.35 -13.89
CA SER A 102 2.81 2.48 -14.59
C SER A 102 2.84 2.21 -16.09
N ILE A 103 1.68 2.19 -16.71
CA ILE A 103 1.51 1.87 -18.12
C ILE A 103 1.00 3.06 -18.91
N LYS A 104 1.11 2.98 -20.24
CA LYS A 104 0.53 3.95 -21.15
C LYS A 104 -0.99 3.85 -21.09
N GLY A 105 -1.65 4.97 -20.80
CA GLY A 105 -3.11 5.10 -20.86
C GLY A 105 -3.57 5.82 -22.12
N PHE A 106 -4.83 6.23 -22.13
CA PHE A 106 -5.48 6.97 -23.20
C PHE A 106 -5.99 8.31 -22.68
N TYR A 107 -5.70 9.40 -23.37
CA TYR A 107 -6.20 10.74 -23.04
C TYR A 107 -6.65 11.47 -24.30
N PHE A 108 -7.93 11.81 -24.36
CA PHE A 108 -8.51 12.49 -25.51
C PHE A 108 -9.67 13.40 -25.07
N PHE A 109 -9.64 14.67 -25.49
CA PHE A 109 -10.65 15.68 -25.14
C PHE A 109 -10.99 15.79 -23.65
N GLY A 110 -9.96 15.71 -22.77
CA GLY A 110 -10.16 15.84 -21.32
C GLY A 110 -10.59 14.54 -20.62
N ILE A 111 -10.76 13.43 -21.35
CA ILE A 111 -11.17 12.13 -20.82
C ILE A 111 -9.98 11.19 -20.74
N GLY A 112 -9.80 10.53 -19.58
CA GLY A 112 -8.73 9.57 -19.34
C GLY A 112 -7.42 10.19 -18.88
N THR A 113 -6.32 9.47 -19.09
CA THR A 113 -4.96 9.88 -18.71
C THR A 113 -3.93 9.19 -19.59
N LYS A 114 -2.81 9.87 -19.92
CA LYS A 114 -1.70 9.30 -20.70
C LYS A 114 -0.84 8.31 -19.93
N VAL A 115 -0.89 8.37 -18.57
CA VAL A 115 -0.20 7.44 -17.69
C VAL A 115 -1.19 6.88 -16.67
N ILE A 116 -1.22 5.56 -16.52
CA ILE A 116 -2.00 4.85 -15.52
C ILE A 116 -1.01 4.23 -14.54
N ALA A 117 -0.94 4.77 -13.33
CA ALA A 117 -0.18 4.18 -12.24
C ALA A 117 -0.84 2.87 -11.80
N GLY A 118 -0.07 1.80 -11.71
CA GLY A 118 -0.51 0.55 -11.09
C GLY A 118 -0.67 0.73 -9.59
N ALA A 119 -1.72 0.14 -9.04
CA ALA A 119 -1.93 0.06 -7.60
C ALA A 119 -2.53 -1.29 -7.23
N LEU A 120 -1.87 -1.99 -6.30
CA LEU A 120 -2.36 -3.19 -5.65
C LEU A 120 -2.66 -2.87 -4.19
N TYR A 121 -3.86 -3.19 -3.71
CA TYR A 121 -4.25 -2.86 -2.35
C TYR A 121 -5.21 -3.88 -1.74
N THR A 122 -5.22 -3.96 -0.43
CA THR A 122 -6.25 -4.72 0.30
C THR A 122 -7.56 -3.93 0.31
N GLY A 123 -8.66 -4.54 -0.15
CA GLY A 123 -9.93 -3.84 -0.26
C GLY A 123 -10.76 -4.26 -1.47
N GLN A 124 -11.51 -3.31 -2.02
CA GLN A 124 -12.45 -3.56 -3.13
C GLN A 124 -12.46 -2.40 -4.13
N VAL A 125 -13.09 -2.61 -5.28
CA VAL A 125 -13.34 -1.58 -6.30
C VAL A 125 -14.83 -1.29 -6.38
N ASP A 126 -15.24 -0.04 -6.21
CA ASP A 126 -16.59 0.41 -6.58
C ASP A 126 -16.64 0.77 -8.07
N ALA A 127 -17.05 -0.18 -8.87
CA ALA A 127 -17.11 -0.01 -10.33
C ALA A 127 -18.01 1.14 -10.79
N ARG A 128 -18.97 1.60 -9.97
CA ARG A 128 -19.89 2.70 -10.32
C ARG A 128 -19.17 4.05 -10.38
N ASN A 129 -18.13 4.22 -9.57
CA ASN A 129 -17.34 5.45 -9.45
C ASN A 129 -16.09 5.47 -10.35
N LEU A 130 -15.77 4.36 -11.00
CA LEU A 130 -14.49 4.15 -11.66
C LEU A 130 -14.16 5.19 -12.75
N VAL A 131 -15.13 5.63 -13.53
CA VAL A 131 -14.93 6.59 -14.63
C VAL A 131 -15.02 8.04 -14.16
N GLY A 132 -16.05 8.37 -13.36
CA GLY A 132 -16.30 9.75 -12.94
C GLY A 132 -15.47 10.20 -11.74
N LYS A 133 -15.19 9.27 -10.83
CA LYS A 133 -14.53 9.53 -9.55
C LYS A 133 -13.53 8.41 -9.20
N PRO A 134 -12.46 8.23 -9.97
CA PRO A 134 -11.57 7.07 -9.85
C PRO A 134 -10.93 6.94 -8.46
N LEU A 135 -10.63 8.05 -7.76
CA LEU A 135 -10.12 8.00 -6.40
C LEU A 135 -11.17 7.52 -5.38
N GLU A 136 -12.45 7.84 -5.59
CA GLU A 136 -13.54 7.35 -4.75
C GLU A 136 -13.92 5.89 -5.08
N SER A 137 -13.50 5.37 -6.24
CA SER A 137 -13.73 3.97 -6.62
C SER A 137 -12.85 2.98 -5.88
N THR A 138 -11.76 3.43 -5.28
CA THR A 138 -10.85 2.60 -4.48
C THR A 138 -11.39 2.51 -3.06
N LEU A 139 -11.81 1.32 -2.64
CA LEU A 139 -12.32 1.06 -1.30
C LEU A 139 -11.25 0.31 -0.52
N PHE A 140 -10.46 1.04 0.28
CA PHE A 140 -9.29 0.50 0.97
C PHE A 140 -9.63 -0.16 2.29
N GLY A 141 -8.96 -1.28 2.56
CA GLY A 141 -8.94 -1.99 3.83
C GLY A 141 -9.80 -3.23 3.88
N GLN A 142 -9.24 -4.29 4.43
CA GLN A 142 -9.94 -5.53 4.78
C GLN A 142 -10.19 -5.56 6.29
N PRO A 143 -11.24 -6.27 6.78
CA PRO A 143 -11.46 -6.46 8.21
C PRO A 143 -10.20 -7.00 8.89
N TYR A 144 -9.85 -6.44 10.06
CA TYR A 144 -8.62 -6.77 10.75
C TYR A 144 -8.84 -6.83 12.26
N SER A 145 -8.46 -7.96 12.87
CA SER A 145 -8.65 -8.22 14.31
C SER A 145 -7.56 -9.09 14.93
N SER A 146 -6.46 -9.35 14.19
CA SER A 146 -5.36 -10.21 14.67
C SER A 146 -4.59 -9.57 15.84
N GLY A 147 -4.53 -8.24 15.86
CA GLY A 147 -3.82 -7.42 16.83
C GLY A 147 -3.71 -5.98 16.32
N ILE A 148 -2.94 -5.14 16.97
CA ILE A 148 -2.68 -3.78 16.50
C ILE A 148 -1.46 -3.83 15.54
N PRO A 149 -1.64 -3.57 14.23
CA PRO A 149 -0.54 -3.67 13.28
C PRO A 149 0.51 -2.58 13.54
N GLU A 150 1.76 -2.97 13.70
CA GLU A 150 2.87 -2.03 13.95
C GLU A 150 3.93 -2.07 12.86
N ILE A 151 4.13 -3.23 12.22
CA ILE A 151 5.18 -3.40 11.21
C ILE A 151 4.62 -4.08 9.97
N VAL A 152 4.99 -3.53 8.82
CA VAL A 152 4.82 -4.16 7.51
C VAL A 152 6.21 -4.32 6.90
N ASP A 153 6.73 -5.54 6.91
CA ASP A 153 7.96 -5.88 6.18
C ASP A 153 7.57 -6.31 4.77
N PHE A 154 8.27 -5.80 3.75
CA PHE A 154 8.03 -6.25 2.37
C PHE A 154 9.34 -6.35 1.57
N THR A 155 9.40 -7.36 0.70
CA THR A 155 10.54 -7.62 -0.18
C THR A 155 10.21 -7.16 -1.58
N TYR A 156 11.03 -6.26 -2.14
CA TYR A 156 10.72 -5.57 -3.37
C TYR A 156 11.94 -5.32 -4.26
N GLN A 157 11.66 -5.03 -5.53
CA GLN A 157 12.53 -4.33 -6.48
C GLN A 157 11.74 -3.18 -7.07
N TYR A 158 12.40 -2.08 -7.38
CA TYR A 158 11.76 -0.97 -8.07
C TYR A 158 12.67 -0.40 -9.15
N LYS A 159 12.05 -0.04 -10.28
CA LYS A 159 12.68 0.66 -11.38
C LYS A 159 11.79 1.81 -11.81
N ALA A 160 12.30 3.03 -11.75
CA ALA A 160 11.62 4.21 -12.28
C ALA A 160 11.56 4.17 -13.82
N GLY A 161 10.47 4.65 -14.39
CA GLY A 161 10.37 4.94 -15.80
C GLY A 161 11.21 6.18 -16.18
N GLU A 162 11.49 6.34 -17.46
CA GLU A 162 12.45 7.35 -17.94
C GLU A 162 11.99 8.79 -17.75
N LYS A 163 10.68 9.07 -17.89
CA LYS A 163 10.16 10.43 -17.90
C LYS A 163 8.85 10.56 -17.14
N VAL A 164 8.85 11.39 -16.12
CA VAL A 164 7.63 11.78 -15.41
C VAL A 164 6.81 12.74 -16.26
N ILE A 165 5.51 12.45 -16.35
CA ILE A 165 4.54 13.29 -17.06
C ILE A 165 3.30 13.51 -16.19
N HIS A 166 2.55 14.59 -16.45
CA HIS A 166 1.17 14.71 -16.01
C HIS A 166 0.26 14.11 -17.09
N GLY A 167 -0.47 13.07 -16.76
CA GLY A 167 -1.26 12.29 -17.71
C GLY A 167 -2.41 13.06 -18.39
N GLN A 168 -2.82 14.19 -17.83
CA GLN A 168 -3.87 15.07 -18.38
C GLN A 168 -3.30 16.42 -18.88
N ASP A 169 -2.00 16.50 -19.12
CA ASP A 169 -1.29 17.70 -19.63
C ASP A 169 -1.46 18.97 -18.79
N LYS A 170 -1.78 18.85 -17.50
CA LYS A 170 -1.84 20.01 -16.62
C LYS A 170 -0.44 20.54 -16.37
N LYS A 171 -0.33 21.88 -16.34
CA LYS A 171 0.92 22.58 -15.99
C LYS A 171 1.07 22.59 -14.48
N VAL A 172 1.80 21.62 -13.96
CA VAL A 172 2.14 21.47 -12.54
C VAL A 172 3.62 21.16 -12.42
N GLU A 173 4.18 21.37 -11.25
CA GLU A 173 5.55 20.94 -10.95
C GLU A 173 5.62 19.41 -10.94
N LEU A 174 6.53 18.88 -11.75
CA LEU A 174 6.78 17.46 -11.85
C LEU A 174 8.04 17.10 -11.07
N PRO A 175 8.06 15.95 -10.38
CA PRO A 175 9.29 15.43 -9.80
C PRO A 175 10.29 15.07 -10.90
N SER A 176 11.58 15.13 -10.59
CA SER A 176 12.64 14.74 -11.54
C SER A 176 12.60 13.25 -11.89
N GLU A 177 12.19 12.42 -10.94
CA GLU A 177 12.12 10.97 -11.06
C GLU A 177 10.83 10.44 -10.41
N ASP A 178 10.32 9.32 -10.94
CA ASP A 178 9.20 8.61 -10.32
C ASP A 178 9.70 7.71 -9.19
N ARG A 179 8.82 7.44 -8.23
CA ARG A 179 9.06 6.56 -7.08
C ARG A 179 7.85 5.70 -6.82
N ALA A 180 8.06 4.47 -6.39
CA ALA A 180 6.96 3.71 -5.84
C ALA A 180 6.60 4.25 -4.45
N ALA A 181 5.34 4.09 -4.07
CA ALA A 181 4.87 4.43 -2.73
C ALA A 181 4.18 3.25 -2.07
N VAL A 182 4.39 3.11 -0.76
CA VAL A 182 3.71 2.11 0.07
C VAL A 182 3.04 2.80 1.24
N SER A 183 1.75 2.48 1.45
CA SER A 183 0.96 2.94 2.58
C SER A 183 0.41 1.75 3.36
N ALA A 184 0.42 1.85 4.69
CA ALA A 184 -0.30 0.97 5.59
C ALA A 184 -1.14 1.84 6.53
N VAL A 185 -2.46 1.60 6.57
CA VAL A 185 -3.39 2.43 7.35
C VAL A 185 -4.35 1.55 8.14
N PHE A 186 -4.26 1.63 9.45
CA PHE A 186 -5.15 0.96 10.38
C PHE A 186 -6.19 1.96 10.90
N TYR A 187 -7.48 1.62 10.76
CA TYR A 187 -8.55 2.54 11.08
C TYR A 187 -9.79 1.85 11.66
N GLU A 188 -10.52 2.56 12.51
CA GLU A 188 -11.80 2.15 13.09
C GLU A 188 -12.92 2.35 12.06
N VAL A 189 -13.90 1.44 12.03
CA VAL A 189 -15.11 1.56 11.20
C VAL A 189 -16.36 1.56 12.06
N THR A 190 -17.38 2.29 11.60
CA THR A 190 -18.68 2.36 12.29
C THR A 190 -19.66 1.29 11.79
N ASP A 191 -19.46 0.83 10.54
CA ASP A 191 -20.19 -0.26 9.91
C ASP A 191 -19.28 -0.99 8.89
N ASP A 192 -19.71 -2.18 8.42
CA ASP A 192 -18.91 -3.02 7.52
C ASP A 192 -18.80 -2.46 6.09
N ALA A 193 -19.66 -1.51 5.71
CA ALA A 193 -19.60 -0.83 4.42
C ALA A 193 -18.70 0.40 4.42
N SER A 194 -18.20 0.82 5.57
CA SER A 194 -17.39 2.02 5.75
C SER A 194 -15.91 1.78 5.40
N TYR A 195 -15.52 2.19 4.22
CA TYR A 195 -14.15 2.13 3.72
C TYR A 195 -13.49 3.52 3.74
N LEU A 196 -12.16 3.55 3.73
CA LEU A 196 -11.39 4.68 3.23
C LEU A 196 -11.27 4.57 1.70
N ASN A 197 -11.04 5.70 1.03
CA ASN A 197 -10.86 5.73 -0.42
C ASN A 197 -9.62 6.56 -0.79
N GLY A 198 -9.35 6.74 -2.09
CA GLY A 198 -8.18 7.47 -2.57
C GLY A 198 -8.11 8.95 -2.15
N VAL A 199 -9.23 9.54 -1.71
CA VAL A 199 -9.28 10.91 -1.17
C VAL A 199 -9.00 10.92 0.33
N THR A 200 -9.46 9.91 1.06
CA THR A 200 -9.48 9.90 2.54
C THR A 200 -8.39 9.05 3.18
N LEU A 201 -7.67 8.22 2.41
CA LEU A 201 -6.69 7.24 2.90
C LEU A 201 -5.68 7.80 3.91
N GLN A 202 -5.27 9.06 3.77
CA GLN A 202 -4.23 9.65 4.62
C GLN A 202 -4.76 10.67 5.66
N THR A 203 -6.03 11.07 5.55
CA THR A 203 -6.56 12.24 6.27
C THR A 203 -7.82 11.97 7.08
N ASP A 204 -8.44 10.80 6.94
CA ASP A 204 -9.69 10.47 7.63
C ASP A 204 -9.53 10.46 9.16
N ALA A 205 -10.52 11.00 9.86
CA ALA A 205 -10.52 11.09 11.31
C ALA A 205 -10.58 9.72 12.02
N ARG A 206 -10.96 8.65 11.33
CA ARG A 206 -11.03 7.28 11.87
C ARG A 206 -9.67 6.56 11.90
N ILE A 207 -8.63 7.15 11.30
CA ILE A 207 -7.29 6.53 11.27
C ILE A 207 -6.74 6.46 12.69
N VAL A 208 -6.33 5.27 13.09
CA VAL A 208 -5.72 4.97 14.39
C VAL A 208 -4.19 5.03 14.29
N ALA A 209 -3.64 4.32 13.29
CA ALA A 209 -2.20 4.32 13.02
C ALA A 209 -1.95 4.24 11.52
N LYS A 210 -0.86 4.83 11.06
CA LYS A 210 -0.47 4.78 9.64
C LYS A 210 1.03 4.80 9.44
N GLY A 211 1.46 4.21 8.33
CA GLY A 211 2.81 4.28 7.79
C GLY A 211 2.76 4.66 6.31
N TYR A 212 3.74 5.42 5.86
CA TYR A 212 3.91 5.81 4.46
C TYR A 212 5.39 5.89 4.12
N VAL A 213 5.75 5.43 2.94
CA VAL A 213 7.10 5.55 2.39
C VAL A 213 7.07 5.72 0.88
N GLU A 214 7.94 6.58 0.38
CA GLU A 214 8.36 6.63 -1.01
C GLU A 214 9.68 5.86 -1.13
N LEU A 215 9.71 4.88 -2.04
CA LEU A 215 10.89 4.05 -2.22
C LEU A 215 11.93 4.78 -3.08
N GLU A 216 13.20 4.38 -2.94
CA GLU A 216 14.25 4.90 -3.81
C GLU A 216 13.90 4.68 -5.30
N PRO A 217 14.26 5.62 -6.19
CA PRO A 217 13.83 5.62 -7.59
C PRO A 217 14.22 4.37 -8.38
N THR A 218 15.31 3.72 -7.99
CA THR A 218 15.75 2.49 -8.64
C THR A 218 16.58 1.66 -7.65
N THR A 219 16.18 0.40 -7.46
CA THR A 219 17.00 -0.58 -6.73
C THR A 219 18.12 -1.12 -7.65
N PRO A 220 19.25 -1.60 -7.10
CA PRO A 220 20.24 -2.30 -7.91
C PRO A 220 19.60 -3.45 -8.71
N ALA A 221 20.02 -3.63 -9.95
CA ALA A 221 19.50 -4.67 -10.83
C ALA A 221 19.64 -6.05 -10.16
N ASP A 222 18.62 -6.87 -10.31
CA ASP A 222 18.57 -8.24 -9.79
C ASP A 222 18.73 -8.40 -8.27
N THR A 223 18.66 -7.29 -7.52
CA THR A 223 18.78 -7.32 -6.05
C THR A 223 17.45 -7.04 -5.39
N TRP A 224 16.93 -8.00 -4.64
CA TRP A 224 15.76 -7.82 -3.80
C TRP A 224 16.12 -7.04 -2.54
N GLN A 225 15.36 -5.99 -2.25
CA GLN A 225 15.46 -5.18 -1.05
C GLN A 225 14.34 -5.56 -0.08
N THR A 226 14.61 -5.46 1.21
CA THR A 226 13.55 -5.58 2.23
C THR A 226 13.40 -4.23 2.90
N TYR A 227 12.17 -3.74 2.96
CA TYR A 227 11.82 -2.52 3.69
C TYR A 227 10.94 -2.84 4.88
N ARG A 228 11.19 -2.16 5.99
CA ARG A 228 10.40 -2.24 7.21
C ARG A 228 9.61 -0.95 7.40
N LEU A 229 8.33 -0.97 7.07
CA LEU A 229 7.42 0.13 7.28
C LEU A 229 6.79 0.03 8.67
N ARG A 230 6.98 1.06 9.49
CA ARG A 230 6.33 1.17 10.80
C ARG A 230 5.05 1.98 10.70
N LEU A 231 4.00 1.49 11.36
CA LEU A 231 2.80 2.28 11.58
C LEU A 231 2.96 3.07 12.87
N THR A 232 2.76 4.38 12.77
CA THR A 232 2.80 5.28 13.92
C THR A 232 1.38 5.70 14.29
N PRO A 233 1.03 5.76 15.59
CA PRO A 233 -0.24 6.31 16.02
C PRO A 233 -0.46 7.72 15.46
N VAL A 234 -1.69 7.98 15.00
CA VAL A 234 -2.12 9.36 14.66
C VAL A 234 -2.49 10.11 15.92
N ASP A 235 -3.12 9.41 16.85
CA ASP A 235 -3.48 9.86 18.19
C ASP A 235 -3.21 8.74 19.19
N GLU A 236 -2.41 9.02 20.21
CA GLU A 236 -1.95 8.03 21.18
C GLU A 236 -3.10 7.47 22.03
N ALA A 237 -4.01 8.34 22.47
CA ALA A 237 -5.13 7.91 23.31
C ALA A 237 -6.08 6.97 22.53
N ARG A 238 -6.31 7.26 21.25
CA ARG A 238 -7.10 6.40 20.36
C ARG A 238 -6.40 5.07 20.12
N TYR A 239 -5.09 5.08 19.93
CA TYR A 239 -4.30 3.87 19.72
C TYR A 239 -4.33 2.95 20.94
N GLU A 240 -4.18 3.52 22.14
CA GLU A 240 -4.30 2.78 23.39
C GLU A 240 -5.74 2.27 23.68
N ALA A 241 -6.76 2.98 23.16
CA ALA A 241 -8.16 2.61 23.29
C ALA A 241 -8.64 1.57 22.24
N VAL A 242 -7.72 0.98 21.44
CA VAL A 242 -8.09 -0.10 20.50
C VAL A 242 -8.64 -1.30 21.29
N ASP A 243 -9.86 -1.70 20.93
CA ASP A 243 -10.58 -2.82 21.55
C ASP A 243 -11.37 -3.59 20.48
N PHE A 244 -10.88 -4.76 20.13
CA PHE A 244 -11.48 -5.64 19.11
C PHE A 244 -12.75 -6.34 19.59
N THR A 245 -13.09 -6.26 20.88
CA THR A 245 -14.32 -6.87 21.42
C THR A 245 -15.55 -6.01 21.20
N THR A 246 -15.38 -4.69 21.17
CA THR A 246 -16.46 -3.71 21.05
C THR A 246 -16.45 -2.93 19.75
N LYS A 247 -15.31 -2.92 19.02
CA LYS A 247 -15.12 -2.11 17.83
C LYS A 247 -14.61 -2.95 16.65
N LYS A 248 -14.93 -2.49 15.46
CA LYS A 248 -14.44 -3.07 14.20
C LYS A 248 -13.35 -2.21 13.60
N TYR A 249 -12.35 -2.87 13.04
CA TYR A 249 -11.21 -2.22 12.41
C TYR A 249 -10.93 -2.79 11.02
N ARG A 250 -10.23 -2.02 10.21
CA ARG A 250 -9.71 -2.43 8.93
C ARG A 250 -8.24 -2.07 8.81
N LEU A 251 -7.51 -2.87 8.04
CA LEU A 251 -6.13 -2.58 7.63
C LEU A 251 -6.08 -2.43 6.11
N ALA A 252 -5.67 -1.26 5.65
CA ALA A 252 -5.36 -0.98 4.26
C ALA A 252 -3.85 -1.10 4.05
N LEU A 253 -3.44 -1.97 3.11
CA LEU A 253 -2.10 -2.02 2.55
C LEU A 253 -2.22 -1.56 1.11
N VAL A 254 -1.43 -0.58 0.69
CA VAL A 254 -1.48 -0.01 -0.66
C VAL A 254 -0.07 0.07 -1.22
N PHE A 255 0.16 -0.57 -2.36
CA PHE A 255 1.40 -0.54 -3.12
C PHE A 255 1.13 0.13 -4.46
N SER A 256 1.84 1.20 -4.76
CA SER A 256 1.70 1.97 -5.99
C SER A 256 3.02 2.06 -6.74
N SER A 257 2.97 1.93 -8.06
CA SER A 257 4.15 2.11 -8.93
C SER A 257 4.57 3.58 -9.10
N SER A 258 3.70 4.53 -8.73
CA SER A 258 3.99 5.98 -8.79
C SER A 258 3.42 6.67 -7.56
N PHE A 259 4.25 7.42 -6.83
CA PHE A 259 3.85 8.07 -5.56
C PHE A 259 2.82 9.20 -5.75
N ARG A 260 2.78 9.83 -6.93
CA ARG A 260 1.77 10.82 -7.32
C ARG A 260 0.75 10.29 -8.32
N GLY A 261 0.59 8.96 -8.40
CA GLY A 261 -0.35 8.32 -9.32
C GLY A 261 -1.80 8.79 -9.17
N ALA A 262 -2.22 9.09 -7.94
CA ALA A 262 -3.55 9.68 -7.66
C ALA A 262 -3.75 11.06 -8.28
N GLU A 263 -2.69 11.80 -8.57
CA GLU A 263 -2.70 13.09 -9.26
C GLU A 263 -2.52 12.96 -10.78
N TYR A 264 -2.55 11.73 -11.32
CA TYR A 264 -2.21 11.42 -12.71
C TYR A 264 -0.76 11.78 -13.08
N ILE A 265 0.17 11.77 -12.13
CA ILE A 265 1.59 12.02 -12.34
C ILE A 265 2.35 10.72 -12.15
N GLY A 266 3.22 10.41 -13.09
CA GLY A 266 4.06 9.22 -13.06
C GLY A 266 4.85 9.05 -14.35
N ALA A 267 5.70 8.04 -14.39
CA ALA A 267 6.48 7.68 -15.57
C ALA A 267 6.02 6.33 -16.12
N VAL A 268 5.67 6.28 -17.40
CA VAL A 268 5.39 5.00 -18.08
C VAL A 268 6.63 4.13 -18.00
N GLY A 269 6.46 2.87 -17.57
CA GLY A 269 7.55 1.94 -17.35
C GLY A 269 8.10 1.91 -15.91
N SER A 270 7.60 2.77 -14.99
CA SER A 270 7.85 2.59 -13.56
C SER A 270 7.27 1.24 -13.12
N GLU A 271 8.09 0.40 -12.46
CA GLU A 271 7.74 -0.97 -12.10
C GLU A 271 8.19 -1.30 -10.67
N LEU A 272 7.22 -1.61 -9.82
CA LEU A 272 7.41 -2.17 -8.49
C LEU A 272 7.12 -3.68 -8.54
N ARG A 273 8.10 -4.47 -8.18
CA ARG A 273 7.94 -5.92 -8.00
C ARG A 273 7.88 -6.22 -6.51
N LEU A 274 6.92 -7.04 -6.10
CA LEU A 274 6.76 -7.52 -4.74
C LEU A 274 6.89 -9.03 -4.72
N ARG A 275 7.65 -9.57 -3.77
CA ARG A 275 7.79 -11.02 -3.57
C ARG A 275 7.07 -11.49 -2.31
N GLU A 276 7.15 -10.72 -1.24
CA GLU A 276 6.57 -11.08 0.05
C GLU A 276 6.17 -9.83 0.83
N VAL A 277 5.07 -9.92 1.59
CA VAL A 277 4.65 -8.92 2.58
C VAL A 277 4.35 -9.65 3.89
N LYS A 278 4.91 -9.18 5.00
CA LYS A 278 4.71 -9.73 6.35
C LYS A 278 4.20 -8.66 7.30
N LEU A 279 3.22 -9.01 8.10
CA LEU A 279 2.67 -8.17 9.16
C LEU A 279 3.15 -8.65 10.51
N GLN A 280 3.46 -7.69 11.39
CA GLN A 280 3.71 -7.95 12.80
C GLN A 280 2.80 -7.06 13.62
N ASP A 281 2.05 -7.67 14.51
CA ASP A 281 1.08 -7.03 15.37
C ASP A 281 1.56 -6.98 16.80
N ARG A 282 1.18 -5.93 17.51
CA ARG A 282 1.23 -5.88 18.95
C ARG A 282 -0.01 -6.57 19.51
N ILE A 283 0.22 -7.62 20.29
CA ILE A 283 -0.83 -8.28 21.06
C ILE A 283 -0.80 -7.68 22.47
N LYS A 284 -1.90 -7.02 22.88
CA LYS A 284 -2.05 -6.57 24.28
C LYS A 284 -2.12 -7.80 25.18
N SER A 285 -1.24 -7.88 26.16
CA SER A 285 -1.39 -8.87 27.24
C SER A 285 -2.70 -8.57 28.00
N HIS A 286 -3.61 -9.52 28.00
CA HIS A 286 -4.76 -9.45 28.90
C HIS A 286 -4.23 -9.60 30.34
N HIS A 287 -4.29 -8.53 31.11
CA HIS A 287 -4.13 -8.54 32.57
C HIS A 287 -5.46 -8.75 33.22
#